data_e1afb63d1b3f10081cae6400624e5c40
#
_entry.id   e1afb63d1b3f10081cae6400624e5c40
#
_cell.length_a   1.000
_cell.length_b   1.000
_cell.length_c   1.000
_cell.angle_alpha   90.00
_cell.angle_beta   90.00
_cell.angle_gamma   90.00
#
_symmetry.space_group_name_H-M   'P 1'
#
loop_
_entity.id
_entity.type
_entity.pdbx_description
1 polymer ?
#
loop_
_entity_poly.entity_id
_entity_poly.type
_entity_poly.pdbx_seq_one_letter_code
_entity_poly.pdbx_strand_id
1 'polypeptide(L)'
;WSTGMAEGMQATETQQKQLEDNGMAAFTSQSCTDAGVTVTAEQSITDNYNSHISFKVEGFQVEDGQQPDFGSISVLVDGKEDLNLDAGFYDGIIAGDDGMPVRASDGSSALDENGDMMYYYVQEDGSMEFDINMNNYSEKGFFIGKDIQVELKDLGTVDKAEFTKTLEGTWSFEWTLGGADTAKTYTLNQPLGDSGATIQTVEISPISVYAEYNFPLQKETITTENEDGTTSESTTFKEAPALMGIKLKDGTVIKNMYMGGGVIGYQNNSSDDYVYA
;
A
#
# COMPACT_ATOMS: atom_id res chain seq x y z
N TRP A 1 16.75 5.66 7.32
CA TRP A 1 15.50 5.52 6.61
C TRP A 1 15.76 5.21 5.15
N SER A 2 15.01 4.30 4.58
CA SER A 2 15.05 4.08 3.14
C SER A 2 14.50 5.31 2.41
N THR A 3 15.02 5.56 1.22
CA THR A 3 14.66 6.76 0.45
C THR A 3 13.20 6.71 0.01
N GLY A 4 12.76 5.62 -0.60
CA GLY A 4 11.42 5.46 -1.13
C GLY A 4 10.35 5.52 -0.03
N MET A 5 10.62 4.88 1.12
CA MET A 5 9.68 4.92 2.24
C MET A 5 9.56 6.34 2.83
N ALA A 6 10.68 7.07 3.00
CA ALA A 6 10.67 8.43 3.51
C ALA A 6 9.98 9.41 2.54
N GLU A 7 10.31 9.33 1.26
CA GLU A 7 9.77 10.19 0.19
C GLU A 7 8.30 9.82 -0.12
N GLY A 8 7.99 8.53 -0.25
CA GLY A 8 6.63 8.07 -0.51
C GLY A 8 5.64 8.45 0.58
N MET A 9 6.05 8.37 1.84
CA MET A 9 5.27 8.85 2.98
C MET A 9 5.35 10.37 3.18
N GLN A 10 6.23 11.06 2.46
CA GLN A 10 6.54 12.48 2.65
C GLN A 10 6.84 12.82 4.13
N ALA A 11 7.54 11.92 4.79
CA ALA A 11 7.78 11.97 6.22
C ALA A 11 8.96 12.90 6.55
N THR A 12 8.71 13.95 7.32
CA THR A 12 9.76 14.83 7.86
C THR A 12 10.63 14.08 8.87
N GLU A 13 11.89 14.52 9.06
CA GLU A 13 12.79 13.95 10.07
C GLU A 13 12.16 13.84 11.47
N THR A 14 11.33 14.83 11.84
CA THR A 14 10.61 14.81 13.13
C THR A 14 9.58 13.69 13.18
N GLN A 15 8.85 13.44 12.10
CA GLN A 15 7.88 12.35 12.00
C GLN A 15 8.59 10.99 11.98
N GLN A 16 9.67 10.87 11.21
CA GLN A 16 10.51 9.66 11.19
C GLN A 16 10.97 9.28 12.59
N LYS A 17 11.54 10.27 13.32
CA LYS A 17 11.96 10.05 14.71
C LYS A 17 10.80 9.68 15.63
N GLN A 18 9.62 10.24 15.45
CA GLN A 18 8.44 9.85 16.24
C GLN A 18 8.04 8.40 16.02
N LEU A 19 8.13 7.89 14.78
CA LEU A 19 7.83 6.50 14.45
C LEU A 19 8.85 5.54 15.08
N GLU A 20 10.12 5.92 15.10
CA GLU A 20 11.19 5.17 15.80
C GLU A 20 10.95 5.16 17.32
N ASP A 21 10.78 6.34 17.92
CA ASP A 21 10.59 6.50 19.38
C ASP A 21 9.32 5.76 19.87
N ASN A 22 8.31 5.61 19.01
CA ASN A 22 7.09 4.87 19.31
C ASN A 22 7.18 3.36 19.00
N GLY A 23 8.32 2.89 18.47
CA GLY A 23 8.53 1.50 18.11
C GLY A 23 7.75 1.02 16.87
N MET A 24 7.20 1.96 16.09
CA MET A 24 6.51 1.64 14.83
C MET A 24 7.48 1.39 13.70
N ALA A 25 8.59 2.14 13.63
CA ALA A 25 9.68 1.91 12.70
C ALA A 25 10.75 1.01 13.32
N ALA A 26 11.16 -0.01 12.58
CA ALA A 26 12.21 -0.95 12.98
C ALA A 26 13.19 -1.15 11.83
N PHE A 27 14.50 -1.27 12.18
CA PHE A 27 15.57 -1.54 11.23
C PHE A 27 16.03 -2.99 11.40
N THR A 28 16.24 -3.70 10.29
CA THR A 28 16.62 -5.10 10.34
C THR A 28 18.01 -5.41 9.79
N SER A 29 18.43 -4.85 8.68
CA SER A 29 19.76 -5.02 8.07
C SER A 29 20.14 -6.47 7.76
N GLN A 30 19.17 -7.31 7.43
CA GLN A 30 19.43 -8.67 6.92
C GLN A 30 19.74 -8.62 5.44
N SER A 31 20.86 -9.23 5.03
CA SER A 31 21.27 -9.29 3.63
C SER A 31 21.31 -10.73 3.13
N CYS A 32 20.88 -10.92 1.90
CA CYS A 32 21.01 -12.18 1.16
C CYS A 32 21.63 -11.88 -0.21
N THR A 33 22.67 -12.64 -0.58
CA THR A 33 23.34 -12.49 -1.87
C THR A 33 23.17 -13.75 -2.69
N ASP A 34 22.62 -13.63 -3.87
CA ASP A 34 22.51 -14.70 -4.86
C ASP A 34 22.73 -14.13 -6.26
N ALA A 35 23.27 -14.95 -7.16
CA ALA A 35 23.53 -14.60 -8.55
C ALA A 35 24.26 -13.25 -8.77
N GLY A 36 25.09 -12.80 -7.81
CA GLY A 36 25.81 -11.54 -7.86
C GLY A 36 25.01 -10.31 -7.44
N VAL A 37 23.76 -10.48 -7.03
CA VAL A 37 22.89 -9.42 -6.50
C VAL A 37 22.74 -9.58 -4.99
N THR A 38 22.90 -8.48 -4.27
CA THR A 38 22.65 -8.41 -2.83
C THR A 38 21.32 -7.68 -2.57
N VAL A 39 20.42 -8.35 -1.89
CA VAL A 39 19.19 -7.75 -1.38
C VAL A 39 19.30 -7.63 0.13
N THR A 40 19.01 -6.46 0.66
CA THR A 40 19.08 -6.16 2.10
C THR A 40 17.73 -5.67 2.58
N ALA A 41 17.09 -6.39 3.50
CA ALA A 41 15.92 -5.89 4.22
C ALA A 41 16.40 -4.79 5.18
N GLU A 42 15.97 -3.55 4.98
CA GLU A 42 16.48 -2.40 5.72
C GLU A 42 15.58 -1.97 6.85
N GLN A 43 14.30 -1.78 6.54
CA GLN A 43 13.37 -1.13 7.44
C GLN A 43 11.96 -1.70 7.31
N SER A 44 11.24 -1.71 8.42
CA SER A 44 9.78 -1.90 8.41
C SER A 44 9.10 -0.82 9.23
N ILE A 45 7.88 -0.44 8.81
CA ILE A 45 6.99 0.45 9.57
C ILE A 45 5.66 -0.27 9.71
N THR A 46 5.21 -0.47 10.95
CA THR A 46 4.08 -1.34 11.24
C THR A 46 3.14 -0.72 12.25
N ASP A 47 1.84 -0.74 11.93
CA ASP A 47 0.75 -0.42 12.86
C ASP A 47 -0.25 -1.59 12.98
N ASN A 48 -1.47 -1.31 13.45
CA ASN A 48 -2.47 -2.34 13.70
C ASN A 48 -2.91 -3.11 12.46
N TYR A 49 -2.91 -2.48 11.29
CA TYR A 49 -3.51 -3.03 10.08
C TYR A 49 -2.56 -3.04 8.88
N ASN A 50 -1.45 -2.32 8.96
CA ASN A 50 -0.53 -2.14 7.86
C ASN A 50 0.90 -2.47 8.28
N SER A 51 1.68 -2.99 7.34
CA SER A 51 3.13 -3.11 7.45
C SER A 51 3.78 -2.79 6.11
N HIS A 52 4.73 -1.86 6.14
CA HIS A 52 5.54 -1.46 4.99
C HIS A 52 6.97 -1.92 5.23
N ILE A 53 7.59 -2.54 4.24
CA ILE A 53 8.96 -3.05 4.31
C ILE A 53 9.72 -2.55 3.11
N SER A 54 10.94 -2.06 3.34
CA SER A 54 11.85 -1.68 2.26
C SER A 54 13.06 -2.60 2.19
N PHE A 55 13.48 -2.89 0.97
CA PHE A 55 14.67 -3.65 0.62
C PHE A 55 15.56 -2.83 -0.29
N LYS A 56 16.86 -2.80 0.03
CA LYS A 56 17.88 -2.29 -0.88
C LYS A 56 18.34 -3.40 -1.81
N VAL A 57 18.40 -3.13 -3.11
CA VAL A 57 18.87 -4.06 -4.15
C VAL A 57 20.12 -3.50 -4.80
N GLU A 58 21.23 -4.23 -4.67
CA GLU A 58 22.55 -3.85 -5.20
C GLU A 58 23.07 -4.92 -6.18
N GLY A 59 23.70 -4.48 -7.26
CA GLY A 59 24.28 -5.39 -8.26
C GLY A 59 23.33 -5.76 -9.41
N PHE A 60 22.12 -5.24 -9.41
CA PHE A 60 21.18 -5.34 -10.53
C PHE A 60 20.84 -3.93 -11.03
N GLN A 61 20.78 -3.74 -12.33
CA GLN A 61 20.43 -2.47 -12.95
C GLN A 61 19.56 -2.73 -14.17
N VAL A 62 18.72 -1.76 -14.51
CA VAL A 62 17.88 -1.73 -15.69
C VAL A 62 18.29 -0.55 -16.58
N GLU A 63 18.00 -0.63 -17.87
CA GLU A 63 18.19 0.48 -18.78
C GLU A 63 17.10 1.54 -18.57
N ASP A 64 17.36 2.77 -19.01
CA ASP A 64 16.39 3.86 -18.92
C ASP A 64 15.06 3.47 -19.58
N GLY A 65 13.97 3.70 -18.87
CA GLY A 65 12.62 3.37 -19.32
C GLY A 65 12.19 1.92 -19.12
N GLN A 66 13.05 1.05 -18.58
CA GLN A 66 12.67 -0.29 -18.18
C GLN A 66 12.19 -0.30 -16.73
N GLN A 67 11.09 -0.98 -16.48
CA GLN A 67 10.56 -1.21 -15.13
C GLN A 67 11.12 -2.51 -14.56
N PRO A 68 11.93 -2.44 -13.46
CA PRO A 68 12.42 -3.65 -12.79
C PRO A 68 11.28 -4.34 -12.01
N ASP A 69 11.38 -5.66 -11.84
CA ASP A 69 10.50 -6.41 -10.94
C ASP A 69 11.13 -7.74 -10.52
N PHE A 70 10.60 -8.33 -9.44
CA PHE A 70 10.82 -9.73 -9.09
C PHE A 70 9.80 -10.63 -9.78
N GLY A 71 10.24 -11.78 -10.27
CA GLY A 71 9.37 -12.74 -10.95
C GLY A 71 8.36 -13.41 -10.01
N SER A 72 8.70 -13.50 -8.72
CA SER A 72 7.81 -14.05 -7.69
C SER A 72 8.13 -13.46 -6.33
N ILE A 73 7.08 -13.15 -5.59
CA ILE A 73 7.14 -12.62 -4.23
C ILE A 73 6.24 -13.49 -3.35
N SER A 74 6.78 -14.03 -2.26
CA SER A 74 6.01 -14.77 -1.26
C SER A 74 6.25 -14.16 0.10
N VAL A 75 5.17 -13.89 0.83
CA VAL A 75 5.22 -13.34 2.19
C VAL A 75 4.33 -14.15 3.10
N LEU A 76 4.89 -14.60 4.23
CA LEU A 76 4.15 -15.27 5.30
C LEU A 76 4.30 -14.48 6.60
N VAL A 77 3.21 -14.28 7.32
CA VAL A 77 3.20 -13.71 8.68
C VAL A 77 2.69 -14.77 9.65
N ASP A 78 3.53 -15.18 10.60
CA ASP A 78 3.28 -16.38 11.46
C ASP A 78 2.85 -17.62 10.64
N GLY A 79 3.45 -17.80 9.45
CA GLY A 79 3.13 -18.88 8.53
C GLY A 79 1.80 -18.76 7.78
N LYS A 80 1.15 -17.60 7.81
CA LYS A 80 -0.12 -17.32 7.12
C LYS A 80 0.10 -16.40 5.93
N GLU A 81 -0.64 -16.62 4.84
CA GLU A 81 -0.74 -15.78 3.65
C GLU A 81 -2.00 -14.86 3.67
N ASP A 82 -2.70 -14.77 4.81
CA ASP A 82 -3.97 -14.04 4.93
C ASP A 82 -3.75 -12.53 5.04
N LEU A 83 -3.23 -11.95 3.96
CA LEU A 83 -2.93 -10.52 3.84
C LEU A 83 -3.10 -10.05 2.39
N ASN A 84 -3.40 -8.77 2.22
CA ASN A 84 -3.26 -8.13 0.93
C ASN A 84 -1.83 -7.62 0.79
N LEU A 85 -1.27 -7.79 -0.40
CA LEU A 85 0.11 -7.43 -0.71
C LEU A 85 0.15 -6.61 -1.99
N ASP A 86 0.87 -5.49 -1.92
CA ASP A 86 1.31 -4.70 -3.06
C ASP A 86 2.82 -4.53 -2.96
N ALA A 87 3.54 -4.71 -4.05
CA ALA A 87 4.99 -4.65 -4.04
C ALA A 87 5.54 -4.13 -5.37
N GLY A 88 6.65 -3.42 -5.31
CA GLY A 88 7.30 -2.90 -6.50
C GLY A 88 8.57 -2.13 -6.18
N PHE A 89 9.34 -1.86 -7.21
CA PHE A 89 10.50 -0.97 -7.09
C PHE A 89 10.04 0.48 -6.99
N TYR A 90 10.64 1.21 -6.07
CA TYR A 90 10.41 2.65 -5.91
C TYR A 90 10.90 3.39 -7.15
N ASP A 91 10.02 4.15 -7.77
CA ASP A 91 10.24 4.79 -9.07
C ASP A 91 10.73 6.25 -8.98
N GLY A 92 10.96 6.75 -7.78
CA GLY A 92 11.45 8.10 -7.54
C GLY A 92 10.42 9.20 -7.81
N ILE A 93 9.13 8.87 -7.92
CA ILE A 93 8.07 9.82 -8.25
C ILE A 93 7.12 10.01 -7.07
N ILE A 94 6.78 11.25 -6.78
CA ILE A 94 5.78 11.63 -5.79
C ILE A 94 4.76 12.61 -6.39
N ALA A 95 3.65 12.82 -5.71
CA ALA A 95 2.70 13.87 -6.06
C ALA A 95 3.23 15.24 -5.60
N GLY A 96 3.34 16.19 -6.51
CA GLY A 96 3.61 17.59 -6.18
C GLY A 96 2.41 18.28 -5.53
N ASP A 97 2.59 19.52 -5.10
CA ASP A 97 1.57 20.34 -4.43
C ASP A 97 0.29 20.53 -5.27
N ASP A 98 0.42 20.53 -6.58
CA ASP A 98 -0.69 20.61 -7.55
C ASP A 98 -1.26 19.25 -7.94
N GLY A 99 -0.72 18.15 -7.39
CA GLY A 99 -1.08 16.78 -7.70
C GLY A 99 -0.46 16.22 -8.97
N MET A 100 0.42 16.99 -9.64
CA MET A 100 1.16 16.51 -10.80
C MET A 100 2.36 15.65 -10.36
N PRO A 101 2.77 14.65 -11.17
CA PRO A 101 3.91 13.81 -10.83
C PRO A 101 5.22 14.62 -10.91
N VAL A 102 5.98 14.58 -9.82
CA VAL A 102 7.29 15.22 -9.72
C VAL A 102 8.33 14.22 -9.24
N ARG A 103 9.57 14.46 -9.61
CA ARG A 103 10.71 13.72 -9.12
C ARG A 103 10.93 14.03 -7.63
N ALA A 104 10.98 13.02 -6.78
CA ALA A 104 11.13 13.19 -5.34
C ALA A 104 12.43 13.90 -4.96
N SER A 105 13.52 13.61 -5.68
CA SER A 105 14.86 14.12 -5.39
C SER A 105 15.04 15.63 -5.55
N ASP A 106 14.29 16.27 -6.48
CA ASP A 106 14.50 17.71 -6.81
C ASP A 106 13.21 18.47 -7.11
N GLY A 107 12.04 17.82 -7.08
CA GLY A 107 10.75 18.44 -7.37
C GLY A 107 10.53 18.83 -8.84
N SER A 108 11.43 18.43 -9.74
CA SER A 108 11.23 18.65 -11.18
C SER A 108 10.10 17.78 -11.74
N SER A 109 9.53 18.18 -12.89
CA SER A 109 8.50 17.36 -13.54
C SER A 109 9.00 15.94 -13.82
N ALA A 110 8.21 14.94 -13.48
CA ALA A 110 8.44 13.56 -13.84
C ALA A 110 7.78 13.18 -15.20
N LEU A 111 7.32 14.15 -15.98
CA LEU A 111 6.80 13.95 -17.32
C LEU A 111 7.80 14.43 -18.36
N ASP A 112 7.92 13.68 -19.45
CA ASP A 112 8.69 14.06 -20.62
C ASP A 112 7.96 15.15 -21.47
N GLU A 113 8.55 15.51 -22.61
CA GLU A 113 7.99 16.51 -23.53
C GLU A 113 6.66 16.08 -24.18
N ASN A 114 6.35 14.78 -24.18
CA ASN A 114 5.10 14.21 -24.71
C ASN A 114 4.03 14.06 -23.62
N GLY A 115 4.39 14.26 -22.35
CA GLY A 115 3.53 14.03 -21.20
C GLY A 115 3.56 12.59 -20.67
N ASP A 116 4.52 11.78 -21.10
CA ASP A 116 4.69 10.41 -20.61
C ASP A 116 5.53 10.40 -19.33
N MET A 117 5.24 9.44 -18.44
CA MET A 117 5.94 9.28 -17.15
C MET A 117 7.38 8.83 -17.38
N MET A 118 8.30 9.50 -16.70
CA MET A 118 9.72 9.11 -16.59
C MET A 118 9.96 8.51 -15.21
N TYR A 119 10.46 7.28 -15.16
CA TYR A 119 10.73 6.55 -13.91
C TYR A 119 12.21 6.59 -13.56
N TYR A 120 12.52 6.63 -12.25
CA TYR A 120 13.87 6.86 -11.70
C TYR A 120 14.22 5.80 -10.66
N TYR A 121 14.29 4.53 -11.09
CA TYR A 121 14.49 3.40 -10.19
C TYR A 121 15.88 3.34 -9.55
N VAL A 122 16.91 3.82 -10.26
CA VAL A 122 18.31 3.74 -9.79
C VAL A 122 18.63 4.98 -8.97
N GLN A 123 19.04 4.77 -7.73
CA GLN A 123 19.46 5.83 -6.81
C GLN A 123 20.89 6.32 -7.12
N GLU A 124 21.33 7.40 -6.45
CA GLU A 124 22.65 8.02 -6.68
C GLU A 124 23.82 7.06 -6.40
N ASP A 125 23.67 6.12 -5.47
CA ASP A 125 24.68 5.11 -5.12
C ASP A 125 24.65 3.88 -6.07
N GLY A 126 23.78 3.87 -7.05
CA GLY A 126 23.60 2.80 -8.02
C GLY A 126 22.75 1.64 -7.53
N SER A 127 22.18 1.71 -6.34
CA SER A 127 21.21 0.74 -5.84
C SER A 127 19.78 1.07 -6.32
N MET A 128 18.87 0.13 -6.10
CA MET A 128 17.42 0.34 -6.22
C MET A 128 16.75 -0.03 -4.91
N GLU A 129 15.57 0.52 -4.67
CA GLU A 129 14.75 0.20 -3.51
C GLU A 129 13.51 -0.58 -3.96
N PHE A 130 13.22 -1.67 -3.26
CA PHE A 130 12.04 -2.49 -3.48
C PHE A 130 11.17 -2.47 -2.23
N ASP A 131 9.91 -2.10 -2.37
CA ASP A 131 8.98 -1.94 -1.27
C ASP A 131 7.90 -3.00 -1.30
N ILE A 132 7.54 -3.51 -0.12
CA ILE A 132 6.40 -4.39 0.11
C ILE A 132 5.45 -3.69 1.05
N ASN A 133 4.21 -3.46 0.59
CA ASN A 133 3.13 -2.92 1.38
C ASN A 133 2.10 -4.00 1.65
N MET A 134 1.80 -4.22 2.92
CA MET A 134 0.88 -5.26 3.37
C MET A 134 -0.23 -4.67 4.21
N ASN A 135 -1.43 -5.22 4.09
CA ASN A 135 -2.51 -4.88 5.00
C ASN A 135 -3.38 -6.10 5.35
N ASN A 136 -3.93 -6.08 6.55
CA ASN A 136 -4.96 -7.00 7.01
C ASN A 136 -5.97 -6.20 7.85
N TYR A 137 -7.14 -5.91 7.28
CA TYR A 137 -8.18 -5.13 7.95
C TYR A 137 -9.11 -5.99 8.80
N SER A 138 -9.00 -7.30 8.73
CA SER A 138 -9.87 -8.24 9.44
C SER A 138 -9.37 -8.56 10.85
N GLU A 139 -8.06 -8.43 11.10
CA GLU A 139 -7.43 -8.78 12.38
C GLU A 139 -6.55 -7.64 12.89
N LYS A 140 -7.02 -6.93 13.91
CA LYS A 140 -6.23 -5.87 14.56
C LYS A 140 -4.95 -6.41 15.17
N GLY A 141 -3.83 -5.76 14.88
CA GLY A 141 -2.50 -6.15 15.36
C GLY A 141 -1.91 -7.37 14.64
N PHE A 142 -2.44 -7.73 13.46
CA PHE A 142 -2.01 -8.90 12.68
C PHE A 142 -0.50 -8.94 12.45
N PHE A 143 0.15 -7.80 12.28
CA PHE A 143 1.59 -7.71 11.98
C PHE A 143 2.48 -7.49 13.21
N ILE A 144 1.97 -6.86 14.26
CA ILE A 144 2.79 -6.38 15.40
C ILE A 144 3.43 -7.53 16.15
N GLY A 145 4.77 -7.55 16.18
CA GLY A 145 5.56 -8.57 16.89
C GLY A 145 5.47 -9.96 16.30
N LYS A 146 5.06 -10.08 15.04
CA LYS A 146 4.90 -11.36 14.35
C LYS A 146 6.14 -11.72 13.54
N ASP A 147 6.39 -13.04 13.41
CA ASP A 147 7.45 -13.54 12.56
C ASP A 147 7.03 -13.43 11.10
N ILE A 148 7.87 -12.80 10.29
CA ILE A 148 7.69 -12.66 8.86
C ILE A 148 8.73 -13.46 8.09
N GLN A 149 8.30 -14.12 7.02
CA GLN A 149 9.14 -14.77 6.04
C GLN A 149 8.87 -14.10 4.68
N VAL A 150 9.93 -13.67 4.01
CA VAL A 150 9.86 -13.10 2.66
C VAL A 150 10.77 -13.90 1.74
N GLU A 151 10.24 -14.34 0.61
CA GLU A 151 11.02 -14.96 -0.46
C GLU A 151 10.79 -14.18 -1.76
N LEU A 152 11.89 -13.69 -2.33
CA LEU A 152 11.92 -12.98 -3.61
C LEU A 152 12.66 -13.87 -4.62
N LYS A 153 12.10 -14.07 -5.80
CA LYS A 153 12.71 -14.92 -6.84
C LYS A 153 12.79 -14.20 -8.16
N ASP A 154 13.89 -14.46 -8.84
CA ASP A 154 14.19 -13.99 -10.19
C ASP A 154 14.11 -12.46 -10.30
N LEU A 155 14.99 -11.86 -11.03
CA LEU A 155 14.94 -10.44 -11.37
C LEU A 155 14.79 -10.27 -12.86
N GLY A 156 14.06 -9.24 -13.25
CA GLY A 156 13.81 -8.94 -14.65
C GLY A 156 13.16 -7.59 -14.83
N THR A 157 12.49 -7.45 -15.96
CA THR A 157 11.77 -6.23 -16.32
C THR A 157 10.34 -6.54 -16.72
N VAL A 158 9.45 -5.56 -16.55
CA VAL A 158 8.05 -5.64 -16.96
C VAL A 158 7.80 -4.68 -18.11
N ASP A 159 7.20 -5.16 -19.18
CA ASP A 159 6.64 -4.35 -20.27
C ASP A 159 5.19 -4.79 -20.51
N LYS A 160 4.25 -3.84 -20.48
CA LYS A 160 2.81 -4.07 -20.68
C LYS A 160 2.24 -5.26 -19.89
N ALA A 161 2.63 -5.35 -18.60
CA ALA A 161 2.27 -6.41 -17.67
C ALA A 161 2.85 -7.81 -18.00
N GLU A 162 3.82 -7.92 -18.90
CA GLU A 162 4.57 -9.14 -19.18
C GLU A 162 5.95 -9.07 -18.52
N PHE A 163 6.23 -10.01 -17.59
CA PHE A 163 7.52 -10.12 -16.94
C PHE A 163 8.51 -10.88 -17.81
N THR A 164 9.69 -10.29 -18.00
CA THR A 164 10.83 -10.92 -18.69
C THR A 164 11.97 -11.13 -17.71
N LYS A 165 12.25 -12.40 -17.36
CA LYS A 165 13.35 -12.75 -16.49
C LYS A 165 14.70 -12.49 -17.16
N THR A 166 15.57 -11.73 -16.48
CA THR A 166 16.96 -11.49 -16.92
C THR A 166 17.98 -12.15 -16.00
N LEU A 167 17.63 -12.41 -14.75
CA LEU A 167 18.47 -13.03 -13.75
C LEU A 167 17.69 -14.08 -12.96
N GLU A 168 18.20 -15.30 -12.86
CA GLU A 168 17.67 -16.31 -11.96
C GLU A 168 18.34 -16.22 -10.61
N GLY A 169 17.55 -16.15 -9.52
CA GLY A 169 18.06 -16.07 -8.15
C GLY A 169 16.94 -16.23 -7.12
N THR A 170 17.34 -16.42 -5.86
CA THR A 170 16.42 -16.53 -4.72
C THR A 170 17.01 -15.80 -3.52
N TRP A 171 16.25 -14.85 -2.97
CA TRP A 171 16.58 -14.10 -1.76
C TRP A 171 15.52 -14.36 -0.71
N SER A 172 15.94 -14.90 0.43
CA SER A 172 15.04 -15.30 1.52
C SER A 172 15.41 -14.61 2.82
N PHE A 173 14.39 -14.16 3.54
CA PHE A 173 14.53 -13.40 4.77
C PHE A 173 13.55 -13.91 5.81
N GLU A 174 13.94 -13.83 7.08
CA GLU A 174 13.09 -14.15 8.21
C GLU A 174 13.47 -13.28 9.40
N TRP A 175 12.49 -12.54 9.96
CA TRP A 175 12.68 -11.74 11.17
C TRP A 175 11.35 -11.51 11.87
N THR A 176 11.40 -10.96 13.08
CA THR A 176 10.19 -10.52 13.79
C THR A 176 9.91 -9.06 13.46
N LEU A 177 8.71 -8.76 12.95
CA LEU A 177 8.25 -7.41 12.68
C LEU A 177 8.20 -6.61 13.99
N GLY A 178 8.64 -5.36 13.93
CA GLY A 178 8.36 -4.37 14.97
C GLY A 178 6.89 -3.97 14.98
N GLY A 179 6.65 -2.73 15.36
CA GLY A 179 5.32 -2.13 15.36
C GLY A 179 4.75 -1.89 16.74
N ALA A 180 3.80 -1.00 16.81
CA ALA A 180 3.12 -0.64 18.06
C ALA A 180 1.68 -0.20 17.80
N ASP A 181 0.78 -0.56 18.72
CA ASP A 181 -0.57 0.00 18.77
C ASP A 181 -0.52 1.38 19.43
N THR A 182 -0.31 2.41 18.62
CA THR A 182 -0.34 3.82 19.05
C THR A 182 -1.60 4.53 18.56
N ALA A 183 -2.53 3.82 17.95
CA ALA A 183 -3.73 4.37 17.37
C ALA A 183 -4.68 4.94 18.45
N LYS A 184 -5.35 6.03 18.09
CA LYS A 184 -6.47 6.58 18.86
C LYS A 184 -7.77 6.14 18.23
N THR A 185 -8.60 5.46 19.00
CA THR A 185 -9.90 4.96 18.57
C THR A 185 -11.02 5.92 18.97
N TYR A 186 -11.89 6.23 18.03
CA TYR A 186 -13.07 7.06 18.20
C TYR A 186 -14.31 6.26 17.82
N THR A 187 -15.24 6.07 18.75
CA THR A 187 -16.56 5.48 18.48
C THR A 187 -17.53 6.59 18.12
N LEU A 188 -18.04 6.59 16.91
CA LEU A 188 -18.84 7.69 16.37
C LEU A 188 -20.32 7.37 16.25
N ASN A 189 -20.68 6.23 15.65
CA ASN A 189 -22.07 5.84 15.33
C ASN A 189 -22.84 6.95 14.60
N GLN A 190 -22.21 7.51 13.56
CA GLN A 190 -22.73 8.66 12.81
C GLN A 190 -23.10 8.26 11.37
N PRO A 191 -24.24 8.72 10.85
CA PRO A 191 -24.56 8.51 9.44
C PRO A 191 -23.59 9.27 8.53
N LEU A 192 -23.21 8.67 7.42
CA LEU A 192 -22.38 9.27 6.37
C LEU A 192 -23.27 9.97 5.32
N GLY A 193 -23.78 11.15 5.68
CA GLY A 193 -24.69 11.92 4.84
C GLY A 193 -25.92 11.11 4.42
N ASP A 194 -26.29 11.17 3.14
CA ASP A 194 -27.43 10.46 2.56
C ASP A 194 -27.06 9.11 1.93
N SER A 195 -25.85 8.59 2.19
CA SER A 195 -25.39 7.32 1.60
C SER A 195 -26.11 6.08 2.12
N GLY A 196 -26.71 6.17 3.31
CA GLY A 196 -27.25 5.03 4.05
C GLY A 196 -26.20 4.30 4.89
N ALA A 197 -24.93 4.67 4.78
CA ALA A 197 -23.86 4.12 5.61
C ALA A 197 -23.81 4.80 6.99
N THR A 198 -23.36 4.05 7.99
CA THR A 198 -23.12 4.56 9.35
C THR A 198 -21.69 4.23 9.76
N ILE A 199 -20.87 5.26 9.98
CA ILE A 199 -19.53 5.08 10.51
C ILE A 199 -19.61 4.68 11.97
N GLN A 200 -18.95 3.59 12.34
CA GLN A 200 -18.98 3.02 13.68
C GLN A 200 -17.77 3.47 14.49
N THR A 201 -16.58 3.21 13.95
CA THR A 201 -15.31 3.55 14.58
C THR A 201 -14.34 4.17 13.57
N VAL A 202 -13.47 5.02 14.09
CA VAL A 202 -12.29 5.51 13.38
C VAL A 202 -11.08 5.32 14.27
N GLU A 203 -10.07 4.65 13.78
CA GLU A 203 -8.76 4.58 14.42
C GLU A 203 -7.77 5.45 13.62
N ILE A 204 -7.01 6.27 14.32
CA ILE A 204 -5.99 7.15 13.73
C ILE A 204 -4.65 6.78 14.33
N SER A 205 -3.77 6.22 13.52
CA SER A 205 -2.35 6.00 13.84
C SER A 205 -1.49 7.09 13.19
N PRO A 206 -0.20 7.18 13.53
CA PRO A 206 0.72 8.10 12.84
C PRO A 206 0.88 7.85 11.32
N ILE A 207 0.58 6.66 10.83
CA ILE A 207 0.77 6.28 9.41
C ILE A 207 -0.53 5.93 8.69
N SER A 208 -1.62 5.69 9.40
CA SER A 208 -2.86 5.28 8.77
C SER A 208 -4.11 5.78 9.47
N VAL A 209 -5.21 5.77 8.75
CA VAL A 209 -6.56 5.95 9.27
C VAL A 209 -7.38 4.75 8.86
N TYR A 210 -7.90 4.04 9.85
CA TYR A 210 -8.81 2.92 9.68
C TYR A 210 -10.23 3.37 10.07
N ALA A 211 -11.20 3.16 9.19
CA ALA A 211 -12.58 3.49 9.45
C ALA A 211 -13.48 2.28 9.21
N GLU A 212 -14.18 1.86 10.26
CA GLU A 212 -15.17 0.80 10.19
C GLU A 212 -16.56 1.40 10.07
N TYR A 213 -17.33 0.98 9.08
CA TYR A 213 -18.67 1.46 8.85
C TYR A 213 -19.60 0.37 8.31
N ASN A 214 -20.86 0.57 8.56
CA ASN A 214 -21.98 -0.26 8.13
C ASN A 214 -22.55 0.28 6.85
N PHE A 215 -22.79 -0.55 5.87
CA PHE A 215 -23.48 -0.17 4.65
C PHE A 215 -24.50 -1.23 4.27
N PRO A 216 -25.82 -0.94 4.37
CA PRO A 216 -26.84 -1.89 3.97
C PRO A 216 -26.75 -2.23 2.49
N LEU A 217 -26.94 -3.49 2.15
CA LEU A 217 -26.93 -3.97 0.77
C LEU A 217 -28.06 -3.29 -0.03
N GLN A 218 -27.73 -2.45 -0.98
CA GLN A 218 -28.68 -1.75 -1.84
C GLN A 218 -28.61 -2.34 -3.26
N LYS A 219 -29.72 -2.98 -3.68
CA LYS A 219 -29.83 -3.52 -5.04
C LYS A 219 -30.24 -2.41 -5.99
N GLU A 220 -29.59 -2.40 -7.13
CA GLU A 220 -29.88 -1.50 -8.24
C GLU A 220 -30.16 -2.31 -9.49
N THR A 221 -31.25 -2.01 -10.20
CA THR A 221 -31.55 -2.64 -11.48
C THR A 221 -31.08 -1.72 -12.60
N ILE A 222 -30.15 -2.22 -13.41
CA ILE A 222 -29.65 -1.52 -14.60
C ILE A 222 -30.37 -2.11 -15.81
N THR A 223 -31.04 -1.25 -16.57
CA THR A 223 -31.64 -1.62 -17.86
C THR A 223 -30.71 -1.15 -18.97
N THR A 224 -30.21 -2.08 -19.78
CA THR A 224 -29.34 -1.80 -20.92
C THR A 224 -30.11 -2.08 -22.22
N GLU A 225 -30.12 -1.13 -23.14
CA GLU A 225 -30.60 -1.34 -24.49
C GLU A 225 -29.52 -2.00 -25.35
N ASN A 226 -29.83 -3.15 -25.92
CA ASN A 226 -28.94 -3.93 -26.78
C ASN A 226 -28.94 -3.36 -28.20
N GLU A 227 -27.92 -3.69 -28.98
CA GLU A 227 -27.78 -3.24 -30.38
C GLU A 227 -28.93 -3.69 -31.30
N ASP A 228 -29.65 -4.75 -30.92
CA ASP A 228 -30.82 -5.27 -31.66
C ASP A 228 -32.15 -4.61 -31.24
N GLY A 229 -32.10 -3.58 -30.36
CA GLY A 229 -33.25 -2.86 -29.85
C GLY A 229 -34.03 -3.59 -28.74
N THR A 230 -33.52 -4.71 -28.25
CA THR A 230 -34.03 -5.36 -27.05
C THR A 230 -33.48 -4.74 -25.80
N THR A 231 -34.16 -4.87 -24.66
CA THR A 231 -33.66 -4.45 -23.35
C THR A 231 -33.26 -5.66 -22.51
N SER A 232 -32.15 -5.56 -21.85
CA SER A 232 -31.73 -6.51 -20.80
C SER A 232 -31.71 -5.81 -19.45
N GLU A 233 -32.18 -6.51 -18.41
CA GLU A 233 -32.08 -6.06 -17.02
C GLU A 233 -31.04 -6.87 -16.29
N SER A 234 -30.14 -6.17 -15.60
CA SER A 234 -29.18 -6.78 -14.69
C SER A 234 -29.35 -6.19 -13.29
N THR A 235 -29.19 -7.02 -12.28
CA THR A 235 -29.17 -6.54 -10.89
C THR A 235 -27.72 -6.38 -10.47
N THR A 236 -27.37 -5.18 -10.03
CA THR A 236 -26.08 -4.87 -9.39
C THR A 236 -26.32 -4.39 -7.97
N PHE A 237 -25.25 -4.11 -7.26
CA PHE A 237 -25.30 -3.54 -5.92
C PHE A 237 -24.64 -2.18 -5.92
N LYS A 238 -25.22 -1.24 -5.17
CA LYS A 238 -24.65 0.08 -5.00
C LYS A 238 -23.31 -0.04 -4.27
N GLU A 239 -22.32 0.66 -4.78
CA GLU A 239 -21.00 0.68 -4.15
C GLU A 239 -21.04 1.39 -2.79
N ALA A 240 -20.29 0.88 -1.84
CA ALA A 240 -20.11 1.51 -0.54
C ALA A 240 -19.37 2.85 -0.68
N PRO A 241 -19.64 3.83 0.21
CA PRO A 241 -18.87 5.07 0.23
C PRO A 241 -17.37 4.78 0.45
N ALA A 242 -16.51 5.45 -0.30
CA ALA A 242 -15.07 5.39 -0.11
C ALA A 242 -14.58 6.59 0.71
N LEU A 243 -13.58 6.37 1.57
CA LEU A 243 -12.89 7.44 2.27
C LEU A 243 -11.98 8.19 1.29
N MET A 244 -12.30 9.46 0.98
CA MET A 244 -11.57 10.25 -0.02
C MET A 244 -10.52 11.19 0.57
N GLY A 245 -10.45 11.30 1.89
CA GLY A 245 -9.53 12.19 2.59
C GLY A 245 -10.04 12.59 3.97
N ILE A 246 -9.22 13.33 4.68
CA ILE A 246 -9.50 13.80 6.04
C ILE A 246 -9.46 15.33 6.04
N LYS A 247 -10.49 15.94 6.64
CA LYS A 247 -10.50 17.37 6.91
C LYS A 247 -10.20 17.63 8.38
N LEU A 248 -9.12 18.34 8.65
CA LEU A 248 -8.72 18.75 9.98
C LEU A 248 -9.58 19.93 10.48
N LYS A 249 -9.52 20.21 11.78
CA LYS A 249 -10.30 21.29 12.42
C LYS A 249 -9.92 22.68 11.90
N ASP A 250 -8.67 22.88 11.50
CA ASP A 250 -8.17 24.12 10.92
C ASP A 250 -8.60 24.34 9.47
N GLY A 251 -9.28 23.36 8.88
CA GLY A 251 -9.77 23.38 7.51
C GLY A 251 -8.84 22.70 6.50
N THR A 252 -7.64 22.29 6.92
CA THR A 252 -6.70 21.55 6.08
C THR A 252 -7.35 20.23 5.60
N VAL A 253 -7.22 19.94 4.31
CA VAL A 253 -7.71 18.68 3.72
C VAL A 253 -6.52 17.85 3.29
N ILE A 254 -6.37 16.69 3.92
CA ILE A 254 -5.40 15.67 3.53
C ILE A 254 -6.06 14.81 2.45
N LYS A 255 -5.53 14.89 1.24
CA LYS A 255 -5.91 14.09 0.07
C LYS A 255 -4.74 13.18 -0.29
N ASN A 256 -4.90 12.40 -1.35
CA ASN A 256 -3.86 11.51 -1.88
C ASN A 256 -3.40 10.44 -0.89
N MET A 257 -4.34 9.95 -0.10
CA MET A 257 -4.10 8.77 0.75
C MET A 257 -4.17 7.53 -0.15
N TYR A 258 -3.21 6.63 -0.01
CA TYR A 258 -3.40 5.27 -0.53
C TYR A 258 -4.61 4.68 0.20
N MET A 259 -5.60 4.26 -0.56
CA MET A 259 -6.83 3.73 0.02
C MET A 259 -6.97 2.27 -0.38
N GLY A 260 -7.09 1.42 0.62
CA GLY A 260 -7.48 0.03 0.46
C GLY A 260 -8.64 -0.24 1.40
N GLY A 261 -9.40 -1.26 1.12
CA GLY A 261 -10.50 -1.63 1.99
C GLY A 261 -11.40 -2.69 1.38
N GLY A 262 -12.38 -3.12 2.14
CA GLY A 262 -13.32 -4.13 1.69
C GLY A 262 -14.31 -4.54 2.77
N VAL A 263 -15.07 -5.57 2.46
CA VAL A 263 -16.00 -6.18 3.41
C VAL A 263 -15.21 -7.01 4.41
N ILE A 264 -15.27 -6.65 5.70
CA ILE A 264 -14.64 -7.41 6.79
C ILE A 264 -15.62 -8.38 7.48
N GLY A 265 -16.92 -8.25 7.23
CA GLY A 265 -17.92 -9.15 7.81
C GLY A 265 -19.34 -8.75 7.48
N TYR A 266 -20.29 -9.59 7.94
CA TYR A 266 -21.73 -9.33 7.86
C TYR A 266 -22.27 -9.05 9.25
N GLN A 267 -23.06 -7.99 9.40
CA GLN A 267 -23.72 -7.73 10.66
C GLN A 267 -24.84 -8.77 10.91
N ASN A 268 -24.90 -9.27 12.15
CA ASN A 268 -25.97 -10.15 12.62
C ASN A 268 -26.21 -11.40 11.75
N ASN A 269 -25.19 -11.88 11.03
CA ASN A 269 -25.32 -12.98 10.06
C ASN A 269 -26.38 -12.71 8.96
N SER A 270 -26.74 -11.45 8.71
CA SER A 270 -27.61 -11.07 7.61
C SER A 270 -26.80 -10.83 6.35
N SER A 271 -27.22 -11.38 5.23
CA SER A 271 -26.61 -11.10 3.93
C SER A 271 -26.95 -9.70 3.38
N ASP A 272 -27.76 -8.93 4.11
CA ASP A 272 -28.24 -7.62 3.68
C ASP A 272 -27.46 -6.46 4.30
N ASP A 273 -26.64 -6.71 5.35
CA ASP A 273 -25.81 -5.70 5.99
C ASP A 273 -24.33 -6.11 5.95
N TYR A 274 -23.47 -5.24 5.45
CA TYR A 274 -22.03 -5.44 5.38
C TYR A 274 -21.31 -4.47 6.31
N VAL A 275 -20.23 -4.96 6.89
CA VAL A 275 -19.23 -4.13 7.61
C VAL A 275 -18.03 -3.93 6.69
N TYR A 276 -17.64 -2.69 6.52
CA TYR A 276 -16.52 -2.26 5.68
C TYR A 276 -15.40 -1.64 6.53
N ALA A 277 -14.17 -1.79 6.08
CA ALA A 277 -13.00 -1.11 6.62
C ALA A 277 -12.04 -0.68 5.51
#